data_4fed69e9a63c8679eb8e4516be7e232e
#
_entry.id   4fed69e9a63c8679eb8e4516be7e232e
#
_cell.length_a   1.000
_cell.length_b   1.000
_cell.length_c   1.000
_cell.angle_alpha   90.00
_cell.angle_beta   90.00
_cell.angle_gamma   90.00
#
_symmetry.space_group_name_H-M   'P 1'
#
loop_
_entity.id
_entity.type
_entity.pdbx_description
1 polymer ?
#
loop_
_entity_poly.entity_id
_entity_poly.type
_entity_poly.pdbx_seq_one_letter_code
_entity_poly.pdbx_strand_id
1 'polypeptide(L)'
;MIDIHDEHQLEQFRKAQRLDPARIQLIRKRLLRRFFSDAESVSGTPNADELKLHCLKLHSSFDSEIDGATKLLFQNEQGLLLETVILRIASGRTTLCVSSQVGCAAACDFCATGKMGIARSLTAAEILDQVVQAGQMLEAEGRSFRNIVFMGMGEPFHNEHNLHQALDVLINPNGFARSPGSLLVSTVGIPDAMCRLAERFPKVNLALSLHSARQPIRESIIPLAKNFDLDTLKVAVTELNQVHDRRVMIEYLMLKNVNDTAADVEALLQWVHGLEVHVNLIPFNFVETASHLEPTDPENITSFAQQLRQAGIKTTVRYSLGHDIAAACGQLVQMENRRRARELPVVES
;
A
#
# COMPACT_ATOMS: atom_id res chain seq x y z
N MET A 1 25.22 -14.34 2.23
CA MET A 1 25.10 -12.94 1.76
C MET A 1 24.49 -12.12 2.88
N ILE A 2 24.91 -10.88 3.03
CA ILE A 2 24.60 -9.96 4.13
C ILE A 2 23.49 -9.02 3.64
N ASP A 3 22.33 -9.05 4.29
CA ASP A 3 21.18 -8.22 3.91
C ASP A 3 21.46 -6.73 4.17
N ILE A 4 21.29 -5.89 3.14
CA ILE A 4 21.48 -4.43 3.23
C ILE A 4 20.48 -3.76 4.21
N HIS A 5 19.37 -4.41 4.51
CA HIS A 5 18.37 -3.93 5.45
C HIS A 5 18.61 -4.40 6.90
N ASP A 6 19.53 -5.36 7.12
CA ASP A 6 19.92 -5.83 8.45
C ASP A 6 21.12 -5.04 8.99
N GLU A 7 20.85 -4.07 9.86
CA GLU A 7 21.91 -3.20 10.44
C GLU A 7 22.95 -3.97 11.24
N HIS A 8 22.56 -5.07 11.88
CA HIS A 8 23.50 -5.88 12.66
C HIS A 8 24.47 -6.64 11.75
N GLN A 9 23.97 -7.29 10.72
CA GLN A 9 24.80 -7.98 9.73
C GLN A 9 25.73 -6.99 9.00
N LEU A 10 25.22 -5.81 8.62
CA LEU A 10 26.01 -4.76 8.00
C LEU A 10 27.15 -4.27 8.89
N GLU A 11 26.91 -4.12 10.19
CA GLU A 11 27.95 -3.70 11.14
C GLU A 11 29.00 -4.80 11.33
N GLN A 12 28.60 -6.09 11.32
CA GLN A 12 29.54 -7.20 11.32
C GLN A 12 30.40 -7.22 10.07
N PHE A 13 29.80 -7.05 8.88
CA PHE A 13 30.51 -6.93 7.62
C PHE A 13 31.51 -5.77 7.64
N ARG A 14 31.04 -4.59 8.09
CA ARG A 14 31.91 -3.41 8.19
C ARG A 14 33.16 -3.72 9.02
N LYS A 15 33.01 -4.34 10.19
CA LYS A 15 34.12 -4.69 11.09
C LYS A 15 35.03 -5.74 10.45
N ALA A 16 34.47 -6.78 9.86
CA ALA A 16 35.24 -7.84 9.20
C ALA A 16 36.08 -7.29 8.03
N GLN A 17 35.51 -6.40 7.24
CA GLN A 17 36.20 -5.74 6.11
C GLN A 17 37.02 -4.51 6.51
N ARG A 18 37.06 -4.16 7.80
CA ARG A 18 37.75 -2.95 8.33
C ARG A 18 37.35 -1.66 7.62
N LEU A 19 36.06 -1.55 7.26
CA LEU A 19 35.54 -0.37 6.56
C LEU A 19 35.27 0.78 7.54
N ASP A 20 35.50 1.99 7.05
CA ASP A 20 35.04 3.21 7.74
C ASP A 20 33.50 3.19 7.87
N PRO A 21 32.92 3.56 9.03
CA PRO A 21 31.47 3.69 9.20
C PRO A 21 30.81 4.52 8.09
N ALA A 22 31.46 5.57 7.60
CA ALA A 22 30.98 6.40 6.49
C ALA A 22 30.77 5.61 5.21
N ARG A 23 31.49 4.49 5.00
CA ARG A 23 31.31 3.65 3.80
C ARG A 23 29.94 2.98 3.76
N ILE A 24 29.51 2.39 4.86
CA ILE A 24 28.17 1.78 4.96
C ILE A 24 27.06 2.83 4.79
N GLN A 25 27.25 4.00 5.40
CA GLN A 25 26.30 5.11 5.23
C GLN A 25 26.25 5.59 3.77
N LEU A 26 27.40 5.60 3.08
CA LEU A 26 27.45 5.96 1.65
C LEU A 26 26.71 4.95 0.77
N ILE A 27 26.91 3.64 0.98
CA ILE A 27 26.17 2.58 0.27
C ILE A 27 24.68 2.78 0.47
N ARG A 28 24.22 2.86 1.73
CA ARG A 28 22.80 3.05 2.05
C ARG A 28 22.25 4.35 1.45
N LYS A 29 22.99 5.45 1.50
CA LYS A 29 22.57 6.71 0.89
C LYS A 29 22.41 6.58 -0.63
N ARG A 30 23.33 5.91 -1.30
CA ARG A 30 23.29 5.71 -2.76
C ARG A 30 22.10 4.82 -3.15
N LEU A 31 21.92 3.68 -2.48
CA LEU A 31 20.89 2.71 -2.79
C LEU A 31 19.49 3.19 -2.34
N LEU A 32 19.33 3.63 -1.07
CA LEU A 32 18.02 3.85 -0.45
C LEU A 32 17.47 5.27 -0.67
N ARG A 33 18.34 6.26 -0.97
CA ARG A 33 17.89 7.65 -1.14
C ARG A 33 18.07 8.19 -2.55
N ARG A 34 19.18 7.79 -3.20
CA ARG A 34 19.48 8.22 -4.56
C ARG A 34 19.02 7.22 -5.60
N PHE A 35 18.74 6.00 -5.14
CA PHE A 35 18.28 4.90 -6.01
C PHE A 35 19.24 4.64 -7.17
N PHE A 36 20.55 4.83 -6.94
CA PHE A 36 21.57 4.49 -7.92
C PHE A 36 21.55 2.99 -8.22
N SER A 37 22.05 2.62 -9.38
CA SER A 37 22.23 1.21 -9.74
C SER A 37 23.05 0.47 -8.67
N ASP A 38 22.92 -0.85 -8.65
CA ASP A 38 23.64 -1.70 -7.71
C ASP A 38 25.15 -1.46 -7.78
N ALA A 39 25.69 -1.46 -9.01
CA ALA A 39 27.12 -1.25 -9.25
C ALA A 39 27.61 0.11 -8.73
N GLU A 40 26.84 1.18 -8.96
CA GLU A 40 27.16 2.52 -8.45
C GLU A 40 27.04 2.61 -6.93
N SER A 41 26.02 1.95 -6.36
CA SER A 41 25.75 1.97 -4.92
C SER A 41 26.91 1.37 -4.12
N VAL A 42 27.49 0.26 -4.57
CA VAL A 42 28.59 -0.43 -3.88
C VAL A 42 29.98 -0.05 -4.40
N SER A 43 30.07 0.83 -5.38
CA SER A 43 31.34 1.22 -6.02
C SER A 43 32.40 1.61 -5.01
N GLY A 44 33.60 0.99 -5.14
CA GLY A 44 34.74 1.19 -4.23
C GLY A 44 34.59 0.52 -2.86
N THR A 45 33.69 -0.46 -2.73
CA THR A 45 33.54 -1.28 -1.51
C THR A 45 34.18 -2.63 -1.73
N PRO A 46 35.18 -3.04 -0.90
CA PRO A 46 35.75 -4.38 -0.97
C PRO A 46 34.69 -5.45 -0.68
N ASN A 47 34.78 -6.60 -1.38
CA ASN A 47 33.88 -7.74 -1.20
C ASN A 47 32.39 -7.38 -1.23
N ALA A 48 32.03 -6.42 -2.10
CA ALA A 48 30.64 -5.96 -2.24
C ALA A 48 29.68 -7.08 -2.71
N ASP A 49 30.21 -8.12 -3.32
CA ASP A 49 29.49 -9.34 -3.72
C ASP A 49 28.96 -10.16 -2.53
N GLU A 50 29.47 -9.93 -1.31
CA GLU A 50 28.91 -10.49 -0.08
C GLU A 50 27.59 -9.79 0.34
N LEU A 51 27.34 -8.57 -0.17
CA LEU A 51 26.13 -7.80 0.15
C LEU A 51 24.94 -8.27 -0.70
N LYS A 52 23.84 -8.57 -0.06
CA LYS A 52 22.55 -8.83 -0.69
C LYS A 52 21.78 -7.52 -0.76
N LEU A 53 21.78 -6.88 -1.93
CA LEU A 53 21.10 -5.60 -2.13
C LEU A 53 19.60 -5.76 -2.36
N HIS A 54 19.19 -6.92 -2.93
CA HIS A 54 17.80 -7.24 -3.25
C HIS A 54 17.39 -8.60 -2.70
N CYS A 55 16.17 -8.68 -2.18
CA CYS A 55 15.52 -9.94 -1.79
C CYS A 55 14.37 -10.33 -2.74
N LEU A 56 14.00 -9.44 -3.65
CA LEU A 56 13.04 -9.66 -4.72
C LEU A 56 13.75 -9.64 -6.07
N LYS A 57 13.28 -10.48 -7.00
CA LYS A 57 13.72 -10.47 -8.38
C LYS A 57 12.63 -9.89 -9.27
N LEU A 58 12.95 -8.86 -10.04
CA LEU A 58 12.04 -8.37 -11.07
C LEU A 58 11.80 -9.48 -12.10
N HIS A 59 10.54 -9.93 -12.18
CA HIS A 59 10.11 -10.98 -13.11
C HIS A 59 9.65 -10.38 -14.44
N SER A 60 8.82 -9.33 -14.39
CA SER A 60 8.29 -8.62 -15.56
C SER A 60 7.90 -7.20 -15.21
N SER A 61 7.83 -6.35 -16.21
CA SER A 61 7.31 -4.98 -16.14
C SER A 61 6.28 -4.79 -17.24
N PHE A 62 5.19 -4.08 -16.92
CA PHE A 62 4.10 -3.78 -17.84
C PHE A 62 3.80 -2.28 -17.76
N ASP A 63 3.99 -1.58 -18.87
CA ASP A 63 3.68 -0.17 -18.98
C ASP A 63 2.27 0.02 -19.57
N SER A 64 1.50 0.95 -19.00
CA SER A 64 0.21 1.34 -19.53
C SER A 64 0.38 2.10 -20.86
N GLU A 65 -0.44 1.77 -21.84
CA GLU A 65 -0.50 2.48 -23.12
C GLU A 65 -1.38 3.75 -23.05
N ILE A 66 -2.21 3.88 -22.01
CA ILE A 66 -3.21 4.95 -21.90
C ILE A 66 -2.88 5.99 -20.84
N ASP A 67 -2.01 5.64 -19.87
CA ASP A 67 -1.65 6.55 -18.78
C ASP A 67 -0.20 6.33 -18.28
N GLY A 68 0.17 6.94 -17.18
CA GLY A 68 1.52 6.88 -16.63
C GLY A 68 1.76 5.74 -15.64
N ALA A 69 0.98 4.66 -15.67
CA ALA A 69 1.18 3.52 -14.78
C ALA A 69 2.21 2.52 -15.32
N THR A 70 3.03 1.97 -14.43
CA THR A 70 3.86 0.79 -14.68
C THR A 70 3.61 -0.22 -13.58
N LYS A 71 3.26 -1.44 -13.93
CA LYS A 71 3.15 -2.57 -13.00
C LYS A 71 4.43 -3.40 -13.05
N LEU A 72 5.07 -3.53 -11.88
CA LEU A 72 6.24 -4.38 -11.67
C LEU A 72 5.79 -5.68 -11.02
N LEU A 73 6.13 -6.79 -11.64
CA LEU A 73 5.91 -8.12 -11.10
C LEU A 73 7.22 -8.63 -10.51
N PHE A 74 7.25 -8.81 -9.20
CA PHE A 74 8.39 -9.34 -8.48
C PHE A 74 8.18 -10.80 -8.09
N GLN A 75 9.28 -11.54 -8.00
CA GLN A 75 9.33 -12.88 -7.45
C GLN A 75 10.22 -12.88 -6.20
N ASN A 76 9.73 -13.47 -5.10
CA ASN A 76 10.53 -13.65 -3.90
C ASN A 76 11.31 -14.98 -3.93
N GLU A 77 12.13 -15.24 -2.91
CA GLU A 77 12.95 -16.45 -2.81
C GLU A 77 12.16 -17.76 -2.76
N GLN A 78 10.89 -17.69 -2.32
CA GLN A 78 9.97 -18.85 -2.32
C GLN A 78 9.26 -19.05 -3.67
N GLY A 79 9.60 -18.24 -4.67
CA GLY A 79 8.98 -18.29 -5.98
C GLY A 79 7.60 -17.64 -6.06
N LEU A 80 7.11 -17.02 -4.98
CA LEU A 80 5.82 -16.32 -4.98
C LEU A 80 5.94 -14.98 -5.71
N LEU A 81 4.87 -14.60 -6.38
CA LEU A 81 4.78 -13.38 -7.17
C LEU A 81 4.00 -12.30 -6.42
N LEU A 82 4.50 -11.08 -6.45
CA LEU A 82 3.83 -9.90 -5.90
C LEU A 82 3.94 -8.71 -6.87
N GLU A 83 3.01 -7.78 -6.76
CA GLU A 83 2.91 -6.65 -7.68
C GLU A 83 3.16 -5.33 -6.95
N THR A 84 3.87 -4.44 -7.62
CA THR A 84 4.10 -3.05 -7.22
C THR A 84 3.74 -2.16 -8.39
N VAL A 85 3.13 -0.99 -8.14
CA VAL A 85 2.74 -0.10 -9.21
C VAL A 85 3.40 1.27 -9.05
N ILE A 86 4.00 1.75 -10.12
CA ILE A 86 4.48 3.13 -10.26
C ILE A 86 3.37 3.93 -10.93
N LEU A 87 2.90 4.99 -10.28
CA LEU A 87 1.83 5.86 -10.77
C LEU A 87 2.39 7.24 -11.06
N ARG A 88 2.58 7.56 -12.35
CA ARG A 88 3.03 8.87 -12.84
C ARG A 88 1.83 9.69 -13.29
N ILE A 89 1.37 10.63 -12.45
CA ILE A 89 0.22 11.47 -12.79
C ILE A 89 0.65 12.70 -13.60
N ALA A 90 -0.26 13.19 -14.42
CA ALA A 90 -0.03 14.32 -15.36
C ALA A 90 0.51 15.59 -14.68
N SER A 91 0.24 15.80 -13.38
CA SER A 91 0.79 16.93 -12.61
C SER A 91 2.29 16.81 -12.29
N GLY A 92 2.98 15.77 -12.76
CA GLY A 92 4.39 15.48 -12.49
C GLY A 92 4.66 14.71 -11.20
N ARG A 93 3.65 14.50 -10.35
CA ARG A 93 3.83 13.70 -9.13
C ARG A 93 3.89 12.22 -9.48
N THR A 94 4.78 11.50 -8.80
CA THR A 94 4.88 10.05 -8.88
C THR A 94 4.62 9.43 -7.50
N THR A 95 3.85 8.36 -7.48
CA THR A 95 3.50 7.58 -6.28
C THR A 95 3.85 6.13 -6.51
N LEU A 96 4.42 5.48 -5.50
CA LEU A 96 4.60 4.02 -5.47
C LEU A 96 3.45 3.38 -4.69
N CYS A 97 2.81 2.38 -5.29
CA CYS A 97 1.83 1.54 -4.63
C CYS A 97 2.49 0.19 -4.33
N VAL A 98 2.75 -0.09 -3.05
CA VAL A 98 3.49 -1.26 -2.60
C VAL A 98 2.58 -2.29 -1.95
N SER A 99 2.95 -3.55 -2.07
CA SER A 99 2.27 -4.69 -1.46
C SER A 99 2.83 -4.98 -0.07
N SER A 100 1.97 -5.45 0.84
CA SER A 100 2.33 -5.87 2.20
C SER A 100 2.24 -7.40 2.40
N GLN A 101 1.53 -8.09 1.53
CA GLN A 101 1.34 -9.55 1.56
C GLN A 101 1.32 -10.11 0.14
N VAL A 102 1.49 -11.42 0.03
CA VAL A 102 1.13 -12.19 -1.17
C VAL A 102 -0.28 -12.73 -0.97
N GLY A 103 -1.27 -12.11 -1.63
CA GLY A 103 -2.68 -12.36 -1.38
C GLY A 103 -3.24 -11.54 -0.21
N CYS A 104 -4.50 -11.79 0.19
CA CYS A 104 -5.16 -11.06 1.27
C CYS A 104 -6.26 -11.90 1.92
N ALA A 105 -6.24 -11.98 3.26
CA ALA A 105 -7.26 -12.70 4.03
C ALA A 105 -8.55 -11.88 4.28
N ALA A 106 -8.55 -10.57 4.01
CA ALA A 106 -9.74 -9.73 4.19
C ALA A 106 -10.88 -10.12 3.26
N ALA A 107 -10.58 -10.81 2.15
CA ALA A 107 -11.51 -11.42 1.22
C ALA A 107 -12.57 -10.46 0.65
N CYS A 108 -12.24 -9.16 0.51
CA CYS A 108 -13.15 -8.15 -0.03
C CYS A 108 -13.68 -8.58 -1.40
N ASP A 109 -15.00 -8.45 -1.59
CA ASP A 109 -15.70 -8.95 -2.77
C ASP A 109 -15.31 -8.24 -4.07
N PHE A 110 -14.97 -6.97 -3.98
CA PHE A 110 -14.56 -6.11 -5.08
C PHE A 110 -13.06 -6.20 -5.44
N CYS A 111 -12.28 -7.04 -4.75
CA CYS A 111 -10.81 -7.03 -4.86
C CYS A 111 -10.28 -8.38 -5.36
N ALA A 112 -9.55 -8.36 -6.48
CA ALA A 112 -8.93 -9.55 -7.05
C ALA A 112 -7.96 -10.23 -6.08
N THR A 113 -7.15 -9.44 -5.34
CA THR A 113 -6.25 -9.96 -4.29
C THR A 113 -7.02 -10.65 -3.16
N GLY A 114 -8.18 -10.11 -2.75
CA GLY A 114 -9.04 -10.73 -1.75
C GLY A 114 -9.61 -12.08 -2.20
N LYS A 115 -9.92 -12.22 -3.48
CA LYS A 115 -10.39 -13.50 -4.06
C LYS A 115 -9.28 -14.55 -4.19
N MET A 116 -8.02 -14.15 -4.15
CA MET A 116 -6.87 -15.05 -4.13
C MET A 116 -6.75 -15.85 -2.83
N GLY A 117 -7.16 -15.27 -1.70
CA GLY A 117 -6.75 -15.70 -0.38
C GLY A 117 -5.32 -15.27 -0.07
N ILE A 118 -4.81 -15.64 1.10
CA ILE A 118 -3.45 -15.30 1.53
C ILE A 118 -2.49 -16.48 1.31
N ALA A 119 -1.30 -16.21 0.75
CA ALA A 119 -0.18 -17.14 0.74
C ALA A 119 0.76 -16.87 1.93
N ARG A 120 1.20 -15.62 2.09
CA ARG A 120 2.01 -15.19 3.25
C ARG A 120 2.11 -13.65 3.38
N SER A 121 2.55 -13.20 4.55
CA SER A 121 2.99 -11.82 4.78
C SER A 121 4.39 -11.58 4.19
N LEU A 122 4.65 -10.38 3.66
CA LEU A 122 5.98 -9.97 3.22
C LEU A 122 6.82 -9.55 4.42
N THR A 123 8.11 -9.83 4.38
CA THR A 123 9.07 -9.28 5.33
C THR A 123 9.25 -7.78 5.13
N ALA A 124 9.76 -7.08 6.14
CA ALA A 124 10.09 -5.66 6.00
C ALA A 124 11.09 -5.41 4.85
N ALA A 125 12.07 -6.30 4.68
CA ALA A 125 13.03 -6.23 3.57
C ALA A 125 12.34 -6.35 2.21
N GLU A 126 11.40 -7.29 2.03
CA GLU A 126 10.63 -7.43 0.78
C GLU A 126 9.73 -6.22 0.49
N ILE A 127 9.17 -5.59 1.54
CA ILE A 127 8.41 -4.34 1.39
C ILE A 127 9.32 -3.20 0.93
N LEU A 128 10.50 -3.07 1.54
CA LEU A 128 11.47 -2.02 1.22
C LEU A 128 12.11 -2.22 -0.15
N ASP A 129 12.36 -3.45 -0.56
CA ASP A 129 12.99 -3.76 -1.83
C ASP A 129 12.09 -3.39 -3.03
N GLN A 130 10.76 -3.46 -2.89
CA GLN A 130 9.83 -2.90 -3.87
C GLN A 130 10.12 -1.40 -4.11
N VAL A 131 10.38 -0.66 -3.03
CA VAL A 131 10.67 0.78 -3.10
C VAL A 131 12.04 1.05 -3.73
N VAL A 132 13.05 0.22 -3.41
CA VAL A 132 14.40 0.35 -3.98
C VAL A 132 14.36 0.16 -5.49
N GLN A 133 13.83 -0.98 -5.96
CA GLN A 133 13.84 -1.32 -7.38
C GLN A 133 12.95 -0.39 -8.22
N ALA A 134 11.76 -0.02 -7.71
CA ALA A 134 10.93 1.00 -8.36
C ALA A 134 11.61 2.38 -8.38
N GLY A 135 12.36 2.70 -7.31
CA GLY A 135 13.16 3.93 -7.23
C GLY A 135 14.30 3.95 -8.23
N GLN A 136 15.01 2.83 -8.41
CA GLN A 136 16.09 2.68 -9.41
C GLN A 136 15.57 2.83 -10.83
N MET A 137 14.40 2.24 -11.13
CA MET A 137 13.75 2.43 -12.44
C MET A 137 13.43 3.89 -12.71
N LEU A 138 12.87 4.59 -11.72
CA LEU A 138 12.53 6.01 -11.84
C LEU A 138 13.79 6.90 -11.96
N GLU A 139 14.85 6.57 -11.25
CA GLU A 139 16.13 7.29 -11.35
C GLU A 139 16.70 7.19 -12.75
N ALA A 140 16.69 5.99 -13.36
CA ALA A 140 17.09 5.77 -14.74
C ALA A 140 16.23 6.57 -15.76
N GLU A 141 14.97 6.89 -15.42
CA GLU A 141 14.11 7.80 -16.20
C GLU A 141 14.40 9.29 -15.93
N GLY A 142 15.31 9.63 -15.01
CA GLY A 142 15.52 10.99 -14.53
C GLY A 142 14.35 11.51 -13.68
N ARG A 143 13.57 10.63 -13.09
CA ARG A 143 12.39 10.93 -12.25
C ARG A 143 12.62 10.58 -10.79
N SER A 144 11.80 11.16 -9.93
CA SER A 144 11.71 10.80 -8.52
C SER A 144 10.25 10.59 -8.13
N PHE A 145 10.01 9.79 -7.08
CA PHE A 145 8.69 9.65 -6.50
C PHE A 145 8.57 10.46 -5.20
N ARG A 146 7.35 10.89 -4.92
CA ARG A 146 7.04 11.64 -3.71
C ARG A 146 6.39 10.75 -2.66
N ASN A 147 5.39 9.98 -3.03
CA ASN A 147 4.53 9.26 -2.11
C ASN A 147 4.73 7.75 -2.22
N ILE A 148 4.52 7.05 -1.09
CA ILE A 148 4.42 5.60 -1.02
C ILE A 148 3.07 5.29 -0.37
N VAL A 149 2.26 4.47 -1.02
CA VAL A 149 0.96 4.04 -0.50
C VAL A 149 0.94 2.52 -0.36
N PHE A 150 0.55 2.04 0.81
CA PHE A 150 0.35 0.63 1.09
C PHE A 150 -1.09 0.25 0.70
N MET A 151 -1.31 0.20 -0.61
CA MET A 151 -2.60 -0.10 -1.26
C MET A 151 -2.45 -1.18 -2.35
N GLY A 152 -1.33 -1.89 -2.36
CA GLY A 152 -1.08 -3.03 -3.24
C GLY A 152 -1.76 -4.30 -2.73
N MET A 153 -1.11 -5.44 -2.88
CA MET A 153 -1.61 -6.72 -2.39
C MET A 153 -1.49 -6.80 -0.87
N GLY A 154 -2.57 -7.26 -0.19
CA GLY A 154 -2.61 -7.53 1.24
C GLY A 154 -3.37 -6.50 2.07
N GLU A 155 -3.71 -6.90 3.31
CA GLU A 155 -4.15 -6.01 4.37
C GLU A 155 -2.92 -5.67 5.24
N PRO A 156 -2.47 -4.41 5.24
CA PRO A 156 -1.23 -4.04 5.93
C PRO A 156 -1.22 -4.38 7.42
N PHE A 157 -2.37 -4.30 8.09
CA PHE A 157 -2.46 -4.61 9.51
C PHE A 157 -2.54 -6.12 9.83
N HIS A 158 -2.75 -6.98 8.84
CA HIS A 158 -2.48 -8.41 9.01
C HIS A 158 -0.97 -8.73 8.96
N ASN A 159 -0.15 -7.73 8.64
CA ASN A 159 1.31 -7.80 8.62
C ASN A 159 1.93 -6.64 9.42
N GLU A 160 1.31 -6.26 10.53
CA GLU A 160 1.61 -5.05 11.30
C GLU A 160 3.08 -4.95 11.72
N HIS A 161 3.67 -6.06 12.18
CA HIS A 161 5.06 -6.07 12.63
C HIS A 161 6.04 -5.64 11.52
N ASN A 162 5.95 -6.27 10.35
CA ASN A 162 6.82 -5.94 9.21
C ASN A 162 6.48 -4.57 8.62
N LEU A 163 5.21 -4.17 8.63
CA LEU A 163 4.79 -2.84 8.24
C LEU A 163 5.48 -1.76 9.08
N HIS A 164 5.44 -1.92 10.42
CA HIS A 164 6.07 -0.97 11.34
C HIS A 164 7.59 -0.91 11.13
N GLN A 165 8.26 -2.05 10.97
CA GLN A 165 9.69 -2.09 10.64
C GLN A 165 10.00 -1.39 9.31
N ALA A 166 9.19 -1.60 8.28
CA ALA A 166 9.37 -0.92 7.01
C ALA A 166 9.16 0.60 7.13
N LEU A 167 8.14 1.04 7.88
CA LEU A 167 7.91 2.47 8.14
C LEU A 167 9.08 3.12 8.89
N ASP A 168 9.63 2.43 9.91
CA ASP A 168 10.82 2.91 10.63
C ASP A 168 11.98 3.19 9.66
N VAL A 169 12.29 2.24 8.77
CA VAL A 169 13.39 2.39 7.80
C VAL A 169 13.08 3.45 6.74
N LEU A 170 11.83 3.54 6.29
CA LEU A 170 11.40 4.56 5.31
C LEU A 170 11.57 5.98 5.87
N ILE A 171 11.27 6.19 7.15
CA ILE A 171 11.34 7.51 7.79
C ILE A 171 12.76 7.82 8.29
N ASN A 172 13.53 6.80 8.68
CA ASN A 172 14.85 6.95 9.27
C ASN A 172 15.76 7.84 8.43
N PRO A 173 16.40 8.90 9.04
CA PRO A 173 17.40 9.73 8.36
C PRO A 173 18.61 8.96 7.82
N ASN A 174 18.92 7.77 8.31
CA ASN A 174 19.97 6.89 7.80
C ASN A 174 19.44 5.80 6.86
N GLY A 175 18.12 5.70 6.69
CA GLY A 175 17.42 4.86 5.73
C GLY A 175 17.02 5.62 4.48
N PHE A 176 15.74 5.57 4.11
CA PHE A 176 15.21 6.27 2.93
C PHE A 176 15.00 7.78 3.15
N ALA A 177 14.97 8.26 4.40
CA ALA A 177 14.76 9.65 4.78
C ALA A 177 13.47 10.25 4.18
N ARG A 178 12.39 9.47 4.11
CA ARG A 178 11.10 9.92 3.59
C ARG A 178 10.36 10.75 4.65
N SER A 179 9.66 11.78 4.20
CA SER A 179 8.74 12.49 5.08
C SER A 179 7.60 11.58 5.51
N PRO A 180 7.28 11.45 6.80
CA PRO A 180 6.13 10.62 7.24
C PRO A 180 4.83 10.97 6.51
N GLY A 181 4.58 12.25 6.24
CA GLY A 181 3.39 12.71 5.50
C GLY A 181 3.39 12.35 4.00
N SER A 182 4.44 11.72 3.48
CA SER A 182 4.46 11.14 2.13
C SER A 182 4.10 9.65 2.11
N LEU A 183 3.90 9.05 3.27
CA LEU A 183 3.50 7.66 3.44
C LEU A 183 2.00 7.58 3.74
N LEU A 184 1.31 6.59 3.18
CA LEU A 184 -0.10 6.33 3.43
C LEU A 184 -0.32 4.84 3.63
N VAL A 185 -0.87 4.45 4.77
CA VAL A 185 -1.32 3.09 5.06
C VAL A 185 -2.83 3.02 4.87
N SER A 186 -3.32 2.09 4.06
CA SER A 186 -4.75 1.85 3.87
C SER A 186 -5.16 0.52 4.48
N THR A 187 -6.28 0.50 5.18
CA THR A 187 -6.79 -0.69 5.87
C THR A 187 -8.30 -0.83 5.67
N VAL A 188 -8.80 -2.06 5.69
CA VAL A 188 -10.24 -2.34 5.73
C VAL A 188 -10.86 -2.03 7.11
N GLY A 189 -10.03 -1.68 8.11
CA GLY A 189 -10.46 -1.29 9.45
C GLY A 189 -10.22 -2.39 10.47
N ILE A 190 -9.05 -2.37 11.10
CA ILE A 190 -8.68 -3.16 12.27
C ILE A 190 -8.40 -2.14 13.38
N PRO A 191 -9.39 -1.83 14.26
CA PRO A 191 -9.38 -0.66 15.14
C PRO A 191 -8.11 -0.54 15.99
N ASP A 192 -7.75 -1.61 16.71
CA ASP A 192 -6.58 -1.60 17.59
C ASP A 192 -5.27 -1.32 16.84
N ALA A 193 -5.12 -1.87 15.63
CA ALA A 193 -3.94 -1.64 14.81
C ALA A 193 -3.90 -0.22 14.24
N MET A 194 -5.06 0.36 13.92
CA MET A 194 -5.18 1.77 13.53
C MET A 194 -4.69 2.69 14.65
N CYS A 195 -5.11 2.44 15.90
CA CYS A 195 -4.68 3.22 17.07
C CYS A 195 -3.17 3.06 17.31
N ARG A 196 -2.63 1.84 17.30
CA ARG A 196 -1.18 1.61 17.46
C ARG A 196 -0.35 2.30 16.36
N LEU A 197 -0.83 2.31 15.10
CA LEU A 197 -0.15 3.04 14.05
C LEU A 197 -0.10 4.56 14.34
N ALA A 198 -1.23 5.13 14.76
CA ALA A 198 -1.31 6.56 15.03
C ALA A 198 -0.44 6.99 16.21
N GLU A 199 -0.39 6.19 17.27
CA GLU A 199 0.48 6.43 18.43
C GLU A 199 1.96 6.40 18.03
N ARG A 200 2.36 5.38 17.25
CA ARG A 200 3.75 5.19 16.87
C ARG A 200 4.20 6.13 15.74
N PHE A 201 3.32 6.41 14.79
CA PHE A 201 3.60 7.17 13.58
C PHE A 201 2.56 8.28 13.32
N PRO A 202 2.41 9.27 14.23
CA PRO A 202 1.30 10.24 14.19
C PRO A 202 1.26 11.12 12.93
N LYS A 203 2.33 11.13 12.13
CA LYS A 203 2.44 11.92 10.90
C LYS A 203 2.34 11.08 9.61
N VAL A 204 2.25 9.77 9.71
CA VAL A 204 1.96 8.87 8.57
C VAL A 204 0.47 8.97 8.27
N ASN A 205 0.08 9.12 6.99
CA ASN A 205 -1.33 9.20 6.66
C ASN A 205 -2.00 7.83 6.80
N LEU A 206 -3.24 7.82 7.25
CA LEU A 206 -4.08 6.64 7.38
C LEU A 206 -5.33 6.77 6.51
N ALA A 207 -5.67 5.71 5.78
CA ALA A 207 -6.90 5.57 5.03
C ALA A 207 -7.71 4.38 5.55
N LEU A 208 -9.00 4.61 5.84
CA LEU A 208 -9.97 3.59 6.17
C LEU A 208 -10.80 3.25 4.93
N SER A 209 -10.68 2.04 4.43
CA SER A 209 -11.55 1.47 3.40
C SER A 209 -12.93 1.16 3.99
N LEU A 210 -13.75 2.21 4.13
CA LEU A 210 -15.10 2.12 4.70
C LEU A 210 -16.07 1.48 3.72
N HIS A 211 -16.15 2.01 2.51
CA HIS A 211 -16.94 1.60 1.34
C HIS A 211 -18.46 1.52 1.56
N SER A 212 -18.96 1.50 2.78
CA SER A 212 -20.36 1.73 3.13
C SER A 212 -20.47 2.11 4.60
N ALA A 213 -21.37 3.07 4.90
CA ALA A 213 -21.79 3.42 6.25
C ALA A 213 -23.07 2.70 6.68
N ARG A 214 -23.46 1.66 5.96
CA ARG A 214 -24.57 0.76 6.28
C ARG A 214 -23.98 -0.63 6.57
N GLN A 215 -24.07 -1.07 7.84
CA GLN A 215 -23.41 -2.30 8.29
C GLN A 215 -23.69 -3.53 7.41
N PRO A 216 -24.95 -3.86 7.05
CA PRO A 216 -25.23 -5.03 6.21
C PRO A 216 -24.59 -4.95 4.82
N ILE A 217 -24.55 -3.75 4.24
CA ILE A 217 -23.91 -3.54 2.93
C ILE A 217 -22.40 -3.67 3.06
N ARG A 218 -21.81 -3.08 4.11
CA ARG A 218 -20.39 -3.19 4.36
C ARG A 218 -19.94 -4.65 4.54
N GLU A 219 -20.70 -5.44 5.31
CA GLU A 219 -20.43 -6.86 5.52
C GLU A 219 -20.54 -7.69 4.23
N SER A 220 -21.42 -7.32 3.32
CA SER A 220 -21.58 -8.03 2.04
C SER A 220 -20.38 -7.83 1.13
N ILE A 221 -19.72 -6.66 1.18
CA ILE A 221 -18.57 -6.35 0.31
C ILE A 221 -17.22 -6.51 1.00
N ILE A 222 -17.17 -6.47 2.34
CA ILE A 222 -15.97 -6.67 3.17
C ILE A 222 -16.28 -7.70 4.25
N PRO A 223 -16.00 -8.99 4.03
CA PRO A 223 -16.31 -10.04 5.00
C PRO A 223 -15.71 -9.81 6.39
N LEU A 224 -14.54 -9.18 6.47
CA LEU A 224 -13.90 -8.83 7.75
C LEU A 224 -14.73 -7.85 8.59
N ALA A 225 -15.65 -7.09 7.99
CA ALA A 225 -16.53 -6.15 8.68
C ALA A 225 -17.49 -6.80 9.68
N LYS A 226 -17.68 -8.13 9.60
CA LYS A 226 -18.41 -8.89 10.60
C LYS A 226 -17.74 -8.91 11.98
N ASN A 227 -16.42 -8.72 12.00
CA ASN A 227 -15.65 -8.70 13.24
C ASN A 227 -15.53 -7.29 13.84
N PHE A 228 -15.71 -6.25 13.02
CA PHE A 228 -15.54 -4.85 13.42
C PHE A 228 -16.67 -4.02 12.83
N ASP A 229 -17.66 -3.70 13.65
CA ASP A 229 -18.81 -2.93 13.23
C ASP A 229 -18.49 -1.44 13.02
N LEU A 230 -19.45 -0.72 12.44
CA LEU A 230 -19.32 0.70 12.12
C LEU A 230 -19.18 1.57 13.38
N ASP A 231 -19.77 1.18 14.50
CA ASP A 231 -19.69 1.93 15.76
C ASP A 231 -18.29 1.80 16.36
N THR A 232 -17.74 0.60 16.39
CA THR A 232 -16.35 0.34 16.81
C THR A 232 -15.35 1.12 15.95
N LEU A 233 -15.55 1.14 14.62
CA LEU A 233 -14.71 1.92 13.71
C LEU A 233 -14.86 3.42 13.94
N LYS A 234 -16.06 3.91 14.23
CA LYS A 234 -16.30 5.33 14.54
C LYS A 234 -15.58 5.74 15.81
N VAL A 235 -15.60 4.91 16.85
CA VAL A 235 -14.84 5.13 18.09
C VAL A 235 -13.35 5.22 17.77
N ALA A 236 -12.79 4.26 17.05
CA ALA A 236 -11.37 4.28 16.67
C ALA A 236 -10.99 5.55 15.87
N VAL A 237 -11.79 5.97 14.88
CA VAL A 237 -11.52 7.21 14.13
C VAL A 237 -11.64 8.45 15.04
N THR A 238 -12.54 8.44 16.02
CA THR A 238 -12.66 9.54 17.01
C THR A 238 -11.38 9.64 17.85
N GLU A 239 -10.86 8.52 18.34
CA GLU A 239 -9.59 8.46 19.08
C GLU A 239 -8.41 8.91 18.21
N LEU A 240 -8.37 8.45 16.96
CA LEU A 240 -7.38 8.88 15.98
C LEU A 240 -7.37 10.39 15.76
N ASN A 241 -8.54 11.03 15.70
CA ASN A 241 -8.62 12.48 15.54
C ASN A 241 -8.04 13.27 16.73
N GLN A 242 -7.83 12.62 17.89
CA GLN A 242 -7.23 13.26 19.07
C GLN A 242 -5.68 13.16 19.08
N VAL A 243 -5.13 12.09 18.52
CA VAL A 243 -3.68 11.77 18.61
C VAL A 243 -2.94 11.88 17.28
N HIS A 244 -3.65 11.82 16.17
CA HIS A 244 -3.07 11.79 14.83
C HIS A 244 -3.03 13.19 14.23
N ASP A 245 -1.84 13.63 13.78
CA ASP A 245 -1.62 14.98 13.19
C ASP A 245 -2.30 15.15 11.80
N ARG A 246 -2.98 14.12 11.30
CA ARG A 246 -3.54 14.09 9.96
C ARG A 246 -5.00 13.66 9.99
N ARG A 247 -5.81 14.20 9.08
CA ARG A 247 -7.18 13.72 8.88
C ARG A 247 -7.16 12.31 8.34
N VAL A 248 -7.96 11.43 8.93
CA VAL A 248 -8.17 10.08 8.40
C VAL A 248 -8.87 10.20 7.05
N MET A 249 -8.34 9.50 6.05
CA MET A 249 -8.96 9.41 4.73
C MET A 249 -10.01 8.29 4.75
N ILE A 250 -11.23 8.58 4.36
CA ILE A 250 -12.29 7.59 4.20
C ILE A 250 -12.36 7.23 2.72
N GLU A 251 -11.88 6.04 2.38
CA GLU A 251 -11.99 5.50 1.04
C GLU A 251 -13.40 4.93 0.86
N TYR A 252 -14.08 5.36 -0.21
CA TYR A 252 -15.44 4.94 -0.52
C TYR A 252 -15.51 4.52 -1.98
N LEU A 253 -15.46 3.21 -2.23
CA LEU A 253 -15.60 2.62 -3.55
C LEU A 253 -17.06 2.72 -3.99
N MET A 254 -17.29 3.27 -5.18
CA MET A 254 -18.63 3.52 -5.72
C MET A 254 -19.10 2.32 -6.56
N LEU A 255 -20.08 1.58 -6.03
CA LEU A 255 -20.65 0.37 -6.63
C LEU A 255 -22.13 0.60 -6.96
N LYS A 256 -22.50 0.43 -8.22
CA LYS A 256 -23.85 0.67 -8.73
C LYS A 256 -24.89 -0.20 -8.04
N ASN A 257 -25.96 0.42 -7.56
CA ASN A 257 -27.07 -0.23 -6.83
C ASN A 257 -26.66 -0.95 -5.53
N VAL A 258 -25.45 -0.74 -5.03
CA VAL A 258 -24.96 -1.36 -3.80
C VAL A 258 -24.81 -0.29 -2.70
N ASN A 259 -24.06 0.78 -2.99
CA ASN A 259 -23.69 1.82 -2.03
C ASN A 259 -23.73 3.23 -2.60
N ASP A 260 -24.47 3.47 -3.68
CA ASP A 260 -24.48 4.72 -4.43
C ASP A 260 -25.82 5.46 -4.43
N THR A 261 -26.72 5.09 -3.51
CA THR A 261 -28.07 5.68 -3.38
C THR A 261 -28.08 6.91 -2.45
N ALA A 262 -29.20 7.67 -2.46
CA ALA A 262 -29.41 8.76 -1.51
C ALA A 262 -29.35 8.31 -0.04
N ALA A 263 -29.84 7.12 0.26
CA ALA A 263 -29.76 6.53 1.61
C ALA A 263 -28.30 6.25 2.03
N ASP A 264 -27.43 5.96 1.07
CA ASP A 264 -26.00 5.76 1.34
C ASP A 264 -25.28 7.10 1.60
N VAL A 265 -25.67 8.17 0.90
CA VAL A 265 -25.19 9.53 1.21
C VAL A 265 -25.58 9.92 2.64
N GLU A 266 -26.85 9.74 3.01
CA GLU A 266 -27.36 10.09 4.34
C GLU A 266 -26.64 9.27 5.43
N ALA A 267 -26.51 7.96 5.26
CA ALA A 267 -25.79 7.09 6.18
C ALA A 267 -24.32 7.51 6.35
N LEU A 268 -23.64 7.86 5.24
CA LEU A 268 -22.25 8.32 5.29
C LEU A 268 -22.14 9.66 6.02
N LEU A 269 -23.04 10.62 5.76
CA LEU A 269 -23.06 11.91 6.46
C LEU A 269 -23.28 11.73 7.97
N GLN A 270 -24.20 10.85 8.38
CA GLN A 270 -24.42 10.52 9.78
C GLN A 270 -23.19 9.86 10.42
N TRP A 271 -22.56 8.95 9.71
CA TRP A 271 -21.39 8.25 10.24
C TRP A 271 -20.19 9.16 10.42
N VAL A 272 -19.91 10.06 9.45
CA VAL A 272 -18.77 11.01 9.54
C VAL A 272 -19.06 12.22 10.41
N HIS A 273 -20.30 12.39 10.87
CA HIS A 273 -20.66 13.54 11.72
C HIS A 273 -19.79 13.58 12.99
N GLY A 274 -19.17 14.75 13.23
CA GLY A 274 -18.27 14.96 14.37
C GLY A 274 -16.83 14.45 14.17
N LEU A 275 -16.51 13.85 13.01
CA LEU A 275 -15.17 13.35 12.71
C LEU A 275 -14.41 14.32 11.80
N GLU A 276 -13.12 14.47 12.04
CA GLU A 276 -12.20 15.16 11.14
C GLU A 276 -11.67 14.19 10.07
N VAL A 277 -12.36 14.11 8.96
CA VAL A 277 -12.05 13.16 7.87
C VAL A 277 -11.96 13.85 6.51
N HIS A 278 -11.42 13.13 5.54
CA HIS A 278 -11.44 13.46 4.12
C HIS A 278 -12.01 12.27 3.36
N VAL A 279 -13.18 12.41 2.75
CA VAL A 279 -13.79 11.36 1.95
C VAL A 279 -13.19 11.33 0.55
N ASN A 280 -12.78 10.15 0.12
CA ASN A 280 -12.22 9.90 -1.20
C ASN A 280 -13.12 8.89 -1.94
N LEU A 281 -13.91 9.37 -2.89
CA LEU A 281 -14.76 8.53 -3.72
C LEU A 281 -13.92 7.92 -4.83
N ILE A 282 -14.01 6.59 -4.98
CA ILE A 282 -13.24 5.82 -5.95
C ILE A 282 -14.23 5.13 -6.88
N PRO A 283 -14.24 5.46 -8.18
CA PRO A 283 -14.96 4.66 -9.16
C PRO A 283 -14.46 3.22 -9.14
N PHE A 284 -15.36 2.24 -9.21
CA PHE A 284 -15.00 0.82 -9.25
C PHE A 284 -14.24 0.49 -10.53
N ASN A 285 -13.11 -0.19 -10.39
CA ASN A 285 -12.38 -0.75 -11.52
C ASN A 285 -12.85 -2.20 -11.71
N PHE A 286 -13.26 -2.54 -12.93
CA PHE A 286 -13.74 -3.88 -13.23
C PHE A 286 -12.73 -4.96 -12.83
N VAL A 287 -13.22 -5.99 -12.16
CA VAL A 287 -12.46 -7.16 -11.73
C VAL A 287 -13.19 -8.40 -12.21
N GLU A 288 -12.55 -9.23 -13.03
CA GLU A 288 -13.17 -10.40 -13.63
C GLU A 288 -13.79 -11.34 -12.58
N THR A 289 -13.11 -11.53 -11.46
CA THR A 289 -13.58 -12.37 -10.33
C THR A 289 -14.71 -11.73 -9.51
N ALA A 290 -15.09 -10.49 -9.81
CA ALA A 290 -16.19 -9.74 -9.21
C ALA A 290 -17.12 -9.16 -10.29
N SER A 291 -17.38 -9.90 -11.36
CA SER A 291 -18.16 -9.48 -12.54
C SER A 291 -19.64 -9.17 -12.24
N HIS A 292 -20.14 -9.54 -11.05
CA HIS A 292 -21.48 -9.18 -10.56
C HIS A 292 -21.56 -7.75 -10.00
N LEU A 293 -20.41 -7.07 -9.81
CA LEU A 293 -20.35 -5.69 -9.39
C LEU A 293 -20.15 -4.78 -10.61
N GLU A 294 -20.86 -3.65 -10.59
CA GLU A 294 -20.81 -2.65 -11.67
C GLU A 294 -20.33 -1.29 -11.13
N PRO A 295 -19.61 -0.50 -11.94
CA PRO A 295 -19.25 0.86 -11.59
C PRO A 295 -20.49 1.75 -11.54
N THR A 296 -20.54 2.65 -10.57
CA THR A 296 -21.55 3.72 -10.49
C THR A 296 -21.41 4.67 -11.66
N ASP A 297 -22.52 5.14 -12.20
CA ASP A 297 -22.55 6.10 -13.30
C ASP A 297 -21.85 7.43 -12.91
N PRO A 298 -21.05 8.04 -13.81
CA PRO A 298 -20.27 9.26 -13.49
C PRO A 298 -21.11 10.43 -12.96
N GLU A 299 -22.34 10.58 -13.45
CA GLU A 299 -23.27 11.61 -12.98
C GLU A 299 -23.67 11.38 -11.51
N ASN A 300 -23.92 10.13 -11.14
CA ASN A 300 -24.24 9.77 -9.77
C ASN A 300 -23.04 9.96 -8.82
N ILE A 301 -21.82 9.61 -9.24
CA ILE A 301 -20.59 9.92 -8.49
C ILE A 301 -20.44 11.42 -8.25
N THR A 302 -20.72 12.22 -9.28
CA THR A 302 -20.65 13.68 -9.20
C THR A 302 -21.69 14.24 -8.23
N SER A 303 -22.93 13.75 -8.31
CA SER A 303 -24.02 14.13 -7.41
C SER A 303 -23.72 13.75 -5.95
N PHE A 304 -23.23 12.52 -5.72
CA PHE A 304 -22.84 12.02 -4.41
C PHE A 304 -21.74 12.90 -3.79
N ALA A 305 -20.69 13.20 -4.57
CA ALA A 305 -19.60 14.10 -4.16
C ALA A 305 -20.10 15.51 -3.83
N GLN A 306 -21.03 16.04 -4.61
CA GLN A 306 -21.61 17.37 -4.40
C GLN A 306 -22.40 17.43 -3.09
N GLN A 307 -23.22 16.43 -2.79
CA GLN A 307 -23.99 16.37 -1.54
C GLN A 307 -23.09 16.34 -0.31
N LEU A 308 -22.01 15.56 -0.33
CA LEU A 308 -21.02 15.52 0.76
C LEU A 308 -20.33 16.90 0.94
N ARG A 309 -19.96 17.56 -0.16
CA ARG A 309 -19.32 18.89 -0.13
C ARG A 309 -20.28 19.95 0.40
N GLN A 310 -21.56 19.92 0.01
CA GLN A 310 -22.60 20.83 0.52
C GLN A 310 -22.82 20.67 2.04
N ALA A 311 -22.65 19.47 2.57
CA ALA A 311 -22.65 19.19 3.99
C ALA A 311 -21.33 19.54 4.70
N GLY A 312 -20.38 20.17 4.02
CA GLY A 312 -19.11 20.62 4.59
C GLY A 312 -18.01 19.53 4.65
N ILE A 313 -18.25 18.35 4.11
CA ILE A 313 -17.27 17.26 4.13
C ILE A 313 -16.27 17.46 2.99
N LYS A 314 -14.96 17.51 3.34
CA LYS A 314 -13.90 17.53 2.33
C LYS A 314 -13.97 16.25 1.49
N THR A 315 -14.26 16.38 0.20
CA THR A 315 -14.49 15.23 -0.69
C THR A 315 -13.72 15.38 -1.99
N THR A 316 -13.02 14.31 -2.39
CA THR A 316 -12.36 14.17 -3.68
C THR A 316 -12.92 12.95 -4.43
N VAL A 317 -12.84 12.98 -5.77
CA VAL A 317 -13.04 11.81 -6.61
C VAL A 317 -11.69 11.42 -7.17
N ARG A 318 -11.29 10.17 -6.96
CA ARG A 318 -10.00 9.64 -7.38
C ARG A 318 -10.18 8.57 -8.45
N TYR A 319 -9.69 8.84 -9.64
CA TYR A 319 -9.60 7.85 -10.69
C TYR A 319 -8.29 7.06 -10.56
N SER A 320 -8.35 5.76 -10.76
CA SER A 320 -7.19 4.88 -10.79
C SER A 320 -6.49 4.97 -12.15
N LEU A 321 -5.17 4.74 -12.14
CA LEU A 321 -4.36 4.55 -13.35
C LEU A 321 -4.07 3.06 -13.54
N GLY A 322 -3.66 2.65 -14.76
CA GLY A 322 -3.20 1.32 -15.08
C GLY A 322 -4.33 0.30 -15.26
N HIS A 323 -5.51 0.76 -15.68
CA HIS A 323 -6.65 -0.14 -15.90
C HIS A 323 -6.38 -1.16 -17.02
N ASP A 324 -5.73 -0.75 -18.10
CA ASP A 324 -5.38 -1.58 -19.26
C ASP A 324 -4.36 -2.69 -18.95
N ILE A 325 -3.54 -2.48 -17.93
CA ILE A 325 -2.54 -3.47 -17.48
C ILE A 325 -2.95 -4.18 -16.19
N ALA A 326 -4.23 -4.10 -15.77
CA ALA A 326 -4.74 -4.62 -14.51
C ALA A 326 -3.89 -4.19 -13.29
N ALA A 327 -3.55 -2.89 -13.22
CA ALA A 327 -2.76 -2.29 -12.14
C ALA A 327 -3.58 -1.29 -11.30
N ALA A 328 -4.85 -1.05 -11.64
CA ALA A 328 -5.71 -0.16 -10.87
C ALA A 328 -6.08 -0.77 -9.51
N CYS A 329 -6.56 0.07 -8.59
CA CYS A 329 -6.96 -0.38 -7.25
C CYS A 329 -7.96 -1.55 -7.33
N GLY A 330 -7.67 -2.62 -6.58
CA GLY A 330 -8.47 -3.85 -6.54
C GLY A 330 -8.15 -4.88 -7.61
N GLN A 331 -7.35 -4.54 -8.64
CA GLN A 331 -7.08 -5.42 -9.77
C GLN A 331 -5.85 -6.32 -9.62
N LEU A 332 -4.95 -6.02 -8.66
CA LEU A 332 -3.70 -6.78 -8.49
C LEU A 332 -3.97 -8.23 -8.09
N VAL A 333 -3.50 -9.17 -8.90
CA VAL A 333 -3.65 -10.59 -8.64
C VAL A 333 -2.62 -11.43 -9.40
N GLN A 334 -2.14 -12.50 -8.72
CA GLN A 334 -1.34 -13.54 -9.34
C GLN A 334 -1.96 -14.91 -9.05
N MET A 335 -2.76 -15.40 -9.97
CA MET A 335 -3.44 -16.71 -9.82
C MET A 335 -2.46 -17.87 -9.67
N GLU A 336 -1.26 -17.76 -10.24
CA GLU A 336 -0.16 -18.70 -10.08
C GLU A 336 0.21 -18.92 -8.61
N ASN A 337 0.09 -17.88 -7.77
CA ASN A 337 0.40 -17.99 -6.35
C ASN A 337 -0.53 -18.96 -5.60
N ARG A 338 -1.78 -19.11 -6.01
CA ARG A 338 -2.71 -20.09 -5.39
C ARG A 338 -2.22 -21.52 -5.53
N ARG A 339 -1.67 -21.85 -6.68
CA ARG A 339 -1.09 -23.18 -6.93
C ARG A 339 0.14 -23.39 -6.08
N ARG A 340 1.07 -22.42 -6.13
CA ARG A 340 2.36 -22.46 -5.39
C ARG A 340 2.16 -22.46 -3.87
N ALA A 341 1.23 -21.66 -3.34
CA ALA A 341 0.96 -21.61 -1.91
C ALA A 341 0.49 -22.96 -1.32
N ARG A 342 -0.18 -23.80 -2.13
CA ARG A 342 -0.61 -25.14 -1.71
C ARG A 342 0.55 -26.16 -1.67
N GLU A 343 1.64 -25.86 -2.37
CA GLU A 343 2.83 -26.70 -2.46
C GLU A 343 3.88 -26.34 -1.40
N LEU A 344 3.74 -25.17 -0.75
CA LEU A 344 4.64 -24.73 0.32
C LEU A 344 4.28 -25.41 1.63
N PRO A 345 5.27 -25.82 2.44
CA PRO A 345 5.01 -26.31 3.79
C PRO A 345 4.35 -25.19 4.61
N VAL A 346 3.33 -25.57 5.41
CA VAL A 346 2.71 -24.66 6.38
C VAL A 346 3.77 -24.28 7.40
N VAL A 347 4.23 -23.05 7.37
CA VAL A 347 5.07 -22.49 8.43
C VAL A 347 4.10 -22.06 9.52
N GLU A 348 4.07 -22.83 10.61
CA GLU A 348 3.37 -22.44 11.83
C GLU A 348 4.01 -21.13 12.35
N SER A 349 3.17 -20.13 12.54
CA SER A 349 3.52 -18.78 13.01
C SER A 349 3.77 -18.74 14.50
#